data_72308240bc02b4f1edb043ff9d2db108
#
_entry.id   72308240bc02b4f1edb043ff9d2db108
#
_cell.length_a   1.000
_cell.length_b   1.000
_cell.length_c   1.000
_cell.angle_alpha   90.00
_cell.angle_beta   90.00
_cell.angle_gamma   90.00
#
_symmetry.space_group_name_H-M   'P 1'
#
loop_
_entity.id
_entity.type
_entity.pdbx_description
1 polymer ?
#
loop_
_entity_poly.entity_id
_entity_poly.type
_entity_poly.pdbx_seq_one_letter_code
_entity_poly.pdbx_strand_id
1 'polypeptide(L)'
;YPRTDARVLSSAVAKEIYKNIGGLNNYTPLSGFANEIMQGKKYQGIIKSKYVDDKKITDHYAIIPTGQAVGSLSRISEMGQKVYDVIARRFLSIFMPPAVYLKIKLETQTKGEAFFANFKMLKHPGYLKVTGMGGQKKEAQLTEEQIHAISSLKKGMPLPVKDYTIKDGTTSAPKRYNSGSLILAMENAGQLIEDEDLR
;
A
#
# COMPACT_ATOMS: atom_id res chain seq x y z
N TYR A 1 17.67 18.55 -7.75
CA TYR A 1 17.59 17.32 -6.98
C TYR A 1 16.42 17.42 -6.00
N PRO A 2 15.25 16.81 -6.35
CA PRO A 2 14.09 16.85 -5.48
C PRO A 2 14.34 15.99 -4.23
N ARG A 3 14.29 16.64 -3.07
CA ARG A 3 14.44 16.01 -1.76
C ARG A 3 13.38 16.55 -0.81
N THR A 4 12.77 15.68 -0.04
CA THR A 4 11.91 16.05 1.07
C THR A 4 11.96 14.97 2.15
N ASP A 5 11.89 15.38 3.39
CA ASP A 5 11.66 14.54 4.56
C ASP A 5 10.17 14.46 4.93
N ALA A 6 9.37 15.41 4.42
CA ALA A 6 7.93 15.43 4.66
C ALA A 6 7.16 14.36 3.87
N ARG A 7 6.23 13.73 4.56
CA ARG A 7 5.29 12.72 3.98
C ARG A 7 3.85 13.24 3.90
N VAL A 8 3.66 14.53 4.15
CA VAL A 8 2.37 15.21 4.20
C VAL A 8 2.37 16.46 3.32
N LEU A 9 1.19 16.97 3.05
CA LEU A 9 0.96 18.20 2.32
C LEU A 9 0.64 19.35 3.29
N SER A 10 0.88 20.59 2.88
CA SER A 10 0.36 21.75 3.58
C SER A 10 -1.12 22.00 3.28
N SER A 11 -1.79 22.68 4.19
CA SER A 11 -3.17 23.15 3.97
C SER A 11 -3.28 24.04 2.73
N ALA A 12 -2.26 24.86 2.46
CA ALA A 12 -2.23 25.72 1.28
C ALA A 12 -2.22 24.91 -0.02
N VAL A 13 -1.34 23.91 -0.11
CA VAL A 13 -1.27 22.99 -1.28
C VAL A 13 -2.56 22.20 -1.41
N ALA A 14 -3.12 21.71 -0.30
CA ALA A 14 -4.34 20.92 -0.30
C ALA A 14 -5.57 21.68 -0.83
N LYS A 15 -5.66 22.99 -0.62
CA LYS A 15 -6.73 23.84 -1.17
C LYS A 15 -6.72 23.89 -2.69
N GLU A 16 -5.55 23.82 -3.31
CA GLU A 16 -5.38 23.92 -4.77
C GLU A 16 -5.08 22.57 -5.45
N ILE A 17 -5.13 21.47 -4.70
CA ILE A 17 -4.74 20.13 -5.16
C ILE A 17 -5.50 19.67 -6.41
N TYR A 18 -6.71 20.20 -6.62
CA TYR A 18 -7.51 19.91 -7.81
C TYR A 18 -6.81 20.31 -9.12
N LYS A 19 -5.92 21.33 -9.10
CA LYS A 19 -5.12 21.74 -10.26
C LYS A 19 -4.15 20.64 -10.66
N ASN A 20 -3.48 20.03 -9.66
CA ASN A 20 -2.54 18.94 -9.87
C ASN A 20 -3.24 17.69 -10.43
N ILE A 21 -4.42 17.36 -9.87
CA ILE A 21 -5.23 16.22 -10.34
C ILE A 21 -5.72 16.48 -11.76
N GLY A 22 -6.25 17.69 -12.02
CA GLY A 22 -6.76 18.09 -13.33
C GLY A 22 -5.70 18.01 -14.43
N GLY A 23 -4.45 18.38 -14.13
CA GLY A 23 -3.34 18.24 -15.07
C GLY A 23 -3.04 16.78 -15.44
N LEU A 24 -3.29 15.83 -14.57
CA LEU A 24 -3.12 14.39 -14.83
C LEU A 24 -4.20 13.81 -15.77
N ASN A 25 -5.26 14.55 -16.10
CA ASN A 25 -6.19 14.14 -17.16
C ASN A 25 -5.50 13.96 -18.51
N ASN A 26 -4.39 14.66 -18.72
CA ASN A 26 -3.57 14.56 -19.93
C ASN A 26 -2.51 13.44 -19.85
N TYR A 27 -2.41 12.73 -18.71
CA TYR A 27 -1.52 11.60 -18.54
C TYR A 27 -2.28 10.31 -18.81
N THR A 28 -2.23 9.82 -20.04
CA THR A 28 -3.02 8.67 -20.52
C THR A 28 -3.07 7.48 -19.57
N PRO A 29 -1.95 7.03 -18.95
CA PRO A 29 -1.99 5.87 -18.05
C PRO A 29 -2.87 6.05 -16.82
N LEU A 30 -3.17 7.29 -16.42
CA LEU A 30 -3.89 7.60 -15.18
C LEU A 30 -5.07 8.56 -15.37
N SER A 31 -5.34 8.99 -16.62
CA SER A 31 -6.40 9.97 -16.94
C SER A 31 -7.77 9.53 -16.43
N GLY A 32 -8.12 8.25 -16.55
CA GLY A 32 -9.40 7.72 -16.06
C GLY A 32 -9.57 7.91 -14.55
N PHE A 33 -8.52 7.66 -13.78
CA PHE A 33 -8.54 7.86 -12.32
C PHE A 33 -8.57 9.33 -11.94
N ALA A 34 -7.82 10.18 -12.65
CA ALA A 34 -7.86 11.63 -12.44
C ALA A 34 -9.26 12.18 -12.69
N ASN A 35 -9.90 11.79 -13.80
CA ASN A 35 -11.27 12.15 -14.11
C ASN A 35 -12.28 11.67 -13.06
N GLU A 36 -12.16 10.41 -12.60
CA GLU A 36 -13.03 9.87 -11.55
C GLU A 36 -12.94 10.69 -10.25
N ILE A 37 -11.73 11.09 -9.86
CA ILE A 37 -11.49 11.88 -8.65
C ILE A 37 -12.07 13.29 -8.83
N MET A 38 -11.88 13.91 -9.99
CA MET A 38 -12.38 15.26 -10.29
C MET A 38 -13.90 15.31 -10.34
N GLN A 39 -14.55 14.42 -11.08
CA GLN A 39 -16.01 14.34 -11.19
C GLN A 39 -16.66 14.02 -9.85
N GLY A 40 -16.10 13.09 -9.10
CA GLY A 40 -16.57 12.72 -7.77
C GLY A 40 -16.19 13.72 -6.68
N LYS A 41 -15.45 14.80 -6.99
CA LYS A 41 -14.95 15.81 -6.04
C LYS A 41 -14.23 15.19 -4.82
N LYS A 42 -13.60 14.02 -5.01
CA LYS A 42 -12.98 13.24 -3.93
C LYS A 42 -11.82 13.99 -3.25
N TYR A 43 -11.26 14.99 -3.91
CA TYR A 43 -10.20 15.85 -3.38
C TYR A 43 -10.66 16.81 -2.26
N GLN A 44 -11.96 17.09 -2.15
CA GLN A 44 -12.45 18.07 -1.15
C GLN A 44 -12.22 17.63 0.29
N GLY A 45 -12.18 16.33 0.56
CA GLY A 45 -11.93 15.76 1.88
C GLY A 45 -10.46 15.74 2.32
N ILE A 46 -9.52 16.04 1.41
CA ILE A 46 -8.08 15.83 1.68
C ILE A 46 -7.56 16.65 2.85
N ILE A 47 -8.06 17.88 3.03
CA ILE A 47 -7.62 18.81 4.09
C ILE A 47 -7.81 18.21 5.49
N LYS A 48 -8.86 17.41 5.68
CA LYS A 48 -9.18 16.77 6.96
C LYS A 48 -8.57 15.36 7.09
N SER A 49 -7.75 14.95 6.14
CA SER A 49 -7.14 13.63 6.12
C SER A 49 -5.76 13.63 6.79
N LYS A 50 -5.27 12.42 7.09
CA LYS A 50 -3.91 12.20 7.59
C LYS A 50 -2.80 12.63 6.62
N TYR A 51 -3.14 13.02 5.41
CA TYR A 51 -2.19 13.45 4.37
C TYR A 51 -1.91 14.96 4.41
N VAL A 52 -2.60 15.72 5.27
CA VAL A 52 -2.40 17.16 5.44
C VAL A 52 -2.09 17.45 6.90
N ASP A 53 -0.91 18.01 7.15
CA ASP A 53 -0.48 18.35 8.50
C ASP A 53 0.60 19.43 8.45
N ASP A 54 0.22 20.71 8.65
CA ASP A 54 1.14 21.84 8.58
C ASP A 54 2.24 21.79 9.66
N LYS A 55 1.98 21.10 10.78
CA LYS A 55 2.96 20.97 11.88
C LYS A 55 4.12 20.04 11.55
N LYS A 56 3.93 19.14 10.56
CA LYS A 56 4.95 18.18 10.11
C LYS A 56 5.72 18.66 8.87
N ILE A 57 5.56 19.93 8.51
CA ILE A 57 6.27 20.53 7.39
C ILE A 57 7.30 21.49 7.95
N THR A 58 8.55 21.27 7.56
CA THR A 58 9.66 22.19 7.82
C THR A 58 9.85 23.11 6.63
N ASP A 59 10.68 22.70 5.67
CA ASP A 59 10.99 23.49 4.48
C ASP A 59 10.18 23.03 3.25
N HIS A 60 9.82 21.74 3.20
CA HIS A 60 9.19 21.12 2.03
C HIS A 60 8.02 20.22 2.42
N TYR A 61 7.03 20.12 1.55
CA TYR A 61 5.97 19.12 1.64
C TYR A 61 6.28 17.88 0.80
N ALA A 62 5.45 16.86 0.88
CA ALA A 62 5.61 15.63 0.14
C ALA A 62 5.66 15.86 -1.38
N ILE A 63 6.46 15.08 -2.09
CA ILE A 63 6.59 15.18 -3.55
C ILE A 63 5.27 14.76 -4.19
N ILE A 64 4.72 15.65 -5.02
CA ILE A 64 3.52 15.41 -5.81
C ILE A 64 3.74 15.87 -7.27
N PRO A 65 3.02 15.29 -8.25
CA PRO A 65 3.09 15.78 -9.62
C PRO A 65 2.49 17.19 -9.72
N THR A 66 3.12 18.07 -10.49
CA THR A 66 2.58 19.41 -10.75
C THR A 66 1.34 19.38 -11.64
N GLY A 67 1.16 18.32 -12.44
CA GLY A 67 0.14 18.23 -13.48
C GLY A 67 0.46 19.06 -14.73
N GLN A 68 1.59 19.76 -14.74
CA GLN A 68 2.02 20.59 -15.88
C GLN A 68 2.94 19.82 -16.83
N ALA A 69 2.96 20.22 -18.09
CA ALA A 69 3.87 19.72 -19.11
C ALA A 69 3.91 18.19 -19.26
N VAL A 70 2.81 17.50 -18.98
CA VAL A 70 2.71 16.03 -19.03
C VAL A 70 3.12 15.47 -20.41
N GLY A 71 2.81 16.19 -21.48
CA GLY A 71 3.24 15.83 -22.85
C GLY A 71 4.75 15.81 -23.06
N SER A 72 5.52 16.48 -22.21
CA SER A 72 6.98 16.48 -22.27
C SER A 72 7.63 15.26 -21.60
N LEU A 73 6.85 14.40 -20.92
CA LEU A 73 7.37 13.19 -20.27
C LEU A 73 8.00 12.21 -21.27
N SER A 74 7.56 12.20 -22.51
CA SER A 74 8.18 11.38 -23.56
C SER A 74 9.64 11.77 -23.88
N ARG A 75 10.07 12.96 -23.48
CA ARG A 75 11.42 13.48 -23.73
C ARG A 75 12.43 13.13 -22.63
N ILE A 76 11.97 12.62 -21.50
CA ILE A 76 12.84 12.18 -20.40
C ILE A 76 13.16 10.68 -20.53
N SER A 77 14.21 10.23 -19.83
CA SER A 77 14.60 8.82 -19.84
C SER A 77 13.45 7.90 -19.40
N GLU A 78 13.48 6.66 -19.86
CA GLU A 78 12.53 5.62 -19.47
C GLU A 78 12.45 5.46 -17.93
N MET A 79 13.60 5.53 -17.26
CA MET A 79 13.66 5.49 -15.80
C MET A 79 12.93 6.69 -15.19
N GLY A 80 13.12 7.90 -15.74
CA GLY A 80 12.41 9.10 -15.29
C GLY A 80 10.90 8.98 -15.46
N GLN A 81 10.43 8.40 -16.57
CA GLN A 81 9.01 8.15 -16.80
C GLN A 81 8.44 7.15 -15.79
N LYS A 82 9.17 6.06 -15.47
CA LYS A 82 8.78 5.08 -14.45
C LYS A 82 8.69 5.71 -13.06
N VAL A 83 9.64 6.56 -12.70
CA VAL A 83 9.63 7.28 -11.42
C VAL A 83 8.44 8.22 -11.35
N TYR A 84 8.17 8.98 -12.41
CA TYR A 84 7.00 9.86 -12.49
C TYR A 84 5.69 9.08 -12.35
N ASP A 85 5.56 7.94 -13.04
CA ASP A 85 4.37 7.08 -12.97
C ASP A 85 4.10 6.58 -11.54
N VAL A 86 5.15 6.14 -10.83
CA VAL A 86 5.02 5.71 -9.43
C VAL A 86 4.56 6.85 -8.53
N ILE A 87 5.12 8.05 -8.70
CA ILE A 87 4.74 9.24 -7.93
C ILE A 87 3.28 9.61 -8.23
N ALA A 88 2.90 9.66 -9.50
CA ALA A 88 1.55 10.03 -9.92
C ALA A 88 0.50 9.01 -9.44
N ARG A 89 0.80 7.70 -9.51
CA ARG A 89 -0.05 6.64 -8.94
C ARG A 89 -0.19 6.79 -7.43
N ARG A 90 0.90 7.01 -6.73
CA ARG A 90 0.86 7.23 -5.28
C ARG A 90 0.03 8.46 -4.94
N PHE A 91 0.19 9.55 -5.67
CA PHE A 91 -0.58 10.77 -5.49
C PHE A 91 -2.07 10.56 -5.70
N LEU A 92 -2.49 9.96 -6.82
CA LEU A 92 -3.92 9.71 -7.06
C LEU A 92 -4.52 8.68 -6.08
N SER A 93 -3.71 7.76 -5.58
CA SER A 93 -4.17 6.72 -4.64
C SER A 93 -4.69 7.27 -3.32
N ILE A 94 -4.23 8.46 -2.87
CA ILE A 94 -4.68 9.05 -1.61
C ILE A 94 -6.13 9.55 -1.63
N PHE A 95 -6.69 9.75 -2.82
CA PHE A 95 -8.08 10.16 -3.03
C PHE A 95 -9.05 8.99 -3.22
N MET A 96 -8.52 7.77 -3.24
CA MET A 96 -9.31 6.55 -3.43
C MET A 96 -9.66 5.91 -2.08
N PRO A 97 -10.76 5.15 -2.00
CA PRO A 97 -11.12 4.44 -0.78
C PRO A 97 -10.06 3.40 -0.41
N PRO A 98 -10.00 2.96 0.86
CA PRO A 98 -9.08 1.92 1.28
C PRO A 98 -9.38 0.58 0.59
N ALA A 99 -8.34 -0.24 0.46
CA ALA A 99 -8.51 -1.64 0.09
C ALA A 99 -9.12 -2.43 1.26
N VAL A 100 -10.13 -3.24 0.96
CA VAL A 100 -10.81 -4.06 1.97
C VAL A 100 -10.44 -5.53 1.77
N TYR A 101 -9.99 -6.16 2.83
CA TYR A 101 -9.61 -7.56 2.84
C TYR A 101 -10.48 -8.37 3.81
N LEU A 102 -10.90 -9.54 3.38
CA LEU A 102 -11.35 -10.58 4.28
C LEU A 102 -10.12 -11.32 4.81
N LYS A 103 -9.95 -11.33 6.13
CA LYS A 103 -8.91 -12.09 6.81
C LYS A 103 -9.58 -13.20 7.63
N ILE A 104 -9.19 -14.44 7.36
CA ILE A 104 -9.68 -15.61 8.08
C ILE A 104 -8.48 -16.21 8.80
N LYS A 105 -8.62 -16.42 10.11
CA LYS A 105 -7.66 -17.16 10.92
C LYS A 105 -8.35 -18.41 11.41
N LEU A 106 -7.78 -19.55 11.09
CA LEU A 106 -8.24 -20.87 11.52
C LEU A 106 -7.18 -21.46 12.44
N GLU A 107 -7.62 -21.93 13.58
CA GLU A 107 -6.83 -22.71 14.52
C GLU A 107 -7.50 -24.06 14.70
N THR A 108 -6.77 -25.13 14.51
CA THR A 108 -7.21 -26.49 14.76
C THR A 108 -6.29 -27.15 15.76
N GLN A 109 -6.84 -28.04 16.59
CA GLN A 109 -6.08 -28.75 17.60
C GLN A 109 -6.20 -30.26 17.42
N THR A 110 -5.08 -30.95 17.50
CA THR A 110 -5.01 -32.41 17.43
C THR A 110 -4.02 -32.94 18.44
N LYS A 111 -4.48 -33.76 19.37
CA LYS A 111 -3.63 -34.37 20.43
C LYS A 111 -2.78 -33.36 21.22
N GLY A 112 -3.32 -32.17 21.47
CA GLY A 112 -2.63 -31.10 22.20
C GLY A 112 -1.79 -30.16 21.34
N GLU A 113 -1.56 -30.49 20.06
CA GLU A 113 -0.82 -29.64 19.12
C GLU A 113 -1.75 -28.72 18.35
N ALA A 114 -1.36 -27.45 18.18
CA ALA A 114 -2.12 -26.44 17.45
C ALA A 114 -1.58 -26.21 16.04
N PHE A 115 -2.50 -26.19 15.08
CA PHE A 115 -2.19 -25.91 13.68
C PHE A 115 -2.91 -24.63 13.26
N PHE A 116 -2.20 -23.73 12.59
CA PHE A 116 -2.69 -22.41 12.21
C PHE A 116 -2.77 -22.26 10.69
N ALA A 117 -3.90 -21.76 10.19
CA ALA A 117 -4.04 -21.36 8.80
C ALA A 117 -4.55 -19.91 8.73
N ASN A 118 -3.88 -19.09 7.95
CA ASN A 118 -4.23 -17.69 7.76
C ASN A 118 -4.53 -17.45 6.27
N PHE A 119 -5.73 -16.94 6.00
CA PHE A 119 -6.16 -16.60 4.66
C PHE A 119 -6.43 -15.10 4.58
N LYS A 120 -6.06 -14.51 3.45
CA LYS A 120 -6.30 -13.10 3.17
C LYS A 120 -6.79 -12.94 1.74
N MET A 121 -7.99 -12.42 1.57
CA MET A 121 -8.61 -12.23 0.27
C MET A 121 -8.99 -10.77 0.08
N LEU A 122 -8.68 -10.21 -1.09
CA LEU A 122 -9.06 -8.86 -1.45
C LEU A 122 -10.55 -8.82 -1.84
N LYS A 123 -11.38 -8.13 -1.04
CA LYS A 123 -12.80 -7.91 -1.33
C LYS A 123 -13.03 -6.67 -2.19
N HIS A 124 -12.41 -5.56 -1.80
CA HIS A 124 -12.49 -4.33 -2.58
C HIS A 124 -11.07 -3.78 -2.78
N PRO A 125 -10.63 -3.59 -4.02
CA PRO A 125 -9.27 -3.15 -4.30
C PRO A 125 -9.00 -1.69 -3.90
N GLY A 126 -10.02 -0.83 -3.85
CA GLY A 126 -9.85 0.56 -3.47
C GLY A 126 -8.68 1.22 -4.20
N TYR A 127 -7.78 1.87 -3.45
CA TYR A 127 -6.60 2.54 -3.99
C TYR A 127 -5.62 1.63 -4.75
N LEU A 128 -5.66 0.32 -4.53
CA LEU A 128 -4.80 -0.63 -5.23
C LEU A 128 -5.05 -0.65 -6.75
N LYS A 129 -6.24 -0.26 -7.21
CA LYS A 129 -6.53 -0.10 -8.64
C LYS A 129 -5.59 0.90 -9.29
N VAL A 130 -5.31 2.00 -8.60
CA VAL A 130 -4.45 3.07 -9.09
C VAL A 130 -2.98 2.68 -9.04
N THR A 131 -2.55 2.02 -7.96
CA THR A 131 -1.13 1.66 -7.76
C THR A 131 -0.68 0.49 -8.62
N GLY A 132 -1.60 -0.24 -9.25
CA GLY A 132 -1.27 -1.46 -10.00
C GLY A 132 -0.84 -2.64 -9.13
N MET A 133 -0.90 -2.49 -7.80
CA MET A 133 -0.46 -3.53 -6.86
C MET A 133 -1.54 -4.56 -6.53
N GLY A 134 -2.76 -4.37 -7.04
CA GLY A 134 -3.91 -5.22 -6.74
C GLY A 134 -3.86 -6.65 -7.28
N GLY A 135 -2.81 -7.03 -8.03
CA GLY A 135 -2.71 -8.33 -8.67
C GLY A 135 -1.39 -9.08 -8.46
N GLN A 136 -0.43 -8.54 -7.70
CA GLN A 136 0.97 -9.00 -7.79
C GLN A 136 1.42 -10.06 -6.76
N LYS A 137 0.62 -10.45 -5.82
CA LYS A 137 0.89 -11.71 -5.11
C LYS A 137 -0.28 -12.66 -5.36
N LYS A 138 -0.03 -13.71 -6.08
CA LYS A 138 -0.83 -14.95 -6.03
C LYS A 138 -0.64 -15.56 -4.63
N GLU A 139 -1.14 -14.86 -3.59
CA GLU A 139 -1.51 -15.57 -2.37
C GLU A 139 -2.58 -16.55 -2.82
N ALA A 140 -2.48 -17.79 -2.39
CA ALA A 140 -3.45 -18.83 -2.77
C ALA A 140 -4.86 -18.26 -2.56
N GLN A 141 -5.49 -17.85 -3.66
CA GLN A 141 -6.83 -17.31 -3.59
C GLN A 141 -7.75 -18.50 -3.32
N LEU A 142 -8.41 -18.45 -2.17
CA LEU A 142 -9.46 -19.40 -1.87
C LEU A 142 -10.57 -19.27 -2.93
N THR A 143 -11.07 -20.41 -3.40
CA THR A 143 -12.27 -20.43 -4.24
C THR A 143 -13.48 -20.02 -3.40
N GLU A 144 -14.57 -19.60 -4.04
CA GLU A 144 -15.80 -19.25 -3.32
C GLU A 144 -16.34 -20.44 -2.50
N GLU A 145 -16.21 -21.66 -3.02
CA GLU A 145 -16.57 -22.88 -2.30
C GLU A 145 -15.73 -23.09 -1.05
N GLN A 146 -14.42 -22.87 -1.13
CA GLN A 146 -13.52 -22.97 0.02
C GLN A 146 -13.85 -21.89 1.07
N ILE A 147 -14.19 -20.68 0.64
CA ILE A 147 -14.61 -19.61 1.55
C ILE A 147 -15.89 -19.98 2.25
N HIS A 148 -16.88 -20.49 1.51
CA HIS A 148 -18.15 -20.93 2.09
C HIS A 148 -17.93 -22.06 3.09
N ALA A 149 -17.13 -23.05 2.74
CA ALA A 149 -16.78 -24.16 3.62
C ALA A 149 -16.10 -23.70 4.91
N ILE A 150 -15.10 -22.80 4.82
CA ILE A 150 -14.40 -22.26 6.00
C ILE A 150 -15.34 -21.38 6.83
N SER A 151 -16.20 -20.59 6.19
CA SER A 151 -17.14 -19.70 6.89
C SER A 151 -18.26 -20.46 7.63
N SER A 152 -18.54 -21.72 7.26
CA SER A 152 -19.50 -22.57 7.93
C SER A 152 -18.94 -23.24 9.19
N LEU A 153 -17.61 -23.19 9.40
CA LEU A 153 -16.97 -23.79 10.57
C LEU A 153 -17.35 -23.04 11.85
N LYS A 154 -17.57 -23.80 12.92
CA LYS A 154 -17.85 -23.27 14.26
C LYS A 154 -16.78 -23.74 15.23
N LYS A 155 -16.55 -22.94 16.28
CA LYS A 155 -15.64 -23.33 17.36
C LYS A 155 -16.07 -24.67 17.99
N GLY A 156 -15.10 -25.58 18.11
CA GLY A 156 -15.34 -26.92 18.65
C GLY A 156 -15.89 -27.96 17.64
N MET A 157 -16.09 -27.56 16.38
CA MET A 157 -16.51 -28.49 15.34
C MET A 157 -15.38 -29.48 15.02
N PRO A 158 -15.62 -30.80 15.04
CA PRO A 158 -14.61 -31.79 14.65
C PRO A 158 -14.38 -31.73 13.15
N LEU A 159 -13.11 -31.78 12.75
CA LEU A 159 -12.67 -31.83 11.37
C LEU A 159 -11.90 -33.13 11.10
N PRO A 160 -12.20 -33.86 10.02
CA PRO A 160 -11.44 -35.06 9.68
C PRO A 160 -10.04 -34.66 9.22
N VAL A 161 -9.03 -35.23 9.85
CA VAL A 161 -7.64 -35.13 9.38
C VAL A 161 -7.44 -36.15 8.27
N LYS A 162 -7.06 -35.71 7.09
CA LYS A 162 -6.81 -36.60 5.95
C LYS A 162 -5.37 -37.07 5.92
N ASP A 163 -4.44 -36.16 6.16
CA ASP A 163 -3.01 -36.45 6.06
C ASP A 163 -2.19 -35.39 6.79
N TYR A 164 -0.93 -35.70 7.08
CA TYR A 164 0.09 -34.79 7.60
C TYR A 164 1.29 -34.80 6.66
N THR A 165 1.70 -33.62 6.24
CA THR A 165 2.91 -33.47 5.44
C THR A 165 3.97 -32.77 6.26
N ILE A 166 5.12 -33.39 6.43
CA ILE A 166 6.30 -32.78 7.02
C ILE A 166 7.03 -32.03 5.92
N LYS A 167 7.27 -30.76 6.11
CA LYS A 167 8.03 -29.94 5.17
C LYS A 167 9.28 -29.44 5.85
N ASP A 168 10.41 -29.97 5.41
CA ASP A 168 11.71 -29.49 5.83
C ASP A 168 11.98 -28.08 5.31
N GLY A 169 12.58 -27.25 6.14
CA GLY A 169 12.94 -25.89 5.78
C GLY A 169 14.22 -25.46 6.48
N THR A 170 14.92 -24.54 5.87
CA THR A 170 16.09 -23.90 6.47
C THR A 170 15.80 -22.43 6.69
N THR A 171 16.28 -21.90 7.80
CA THR A 171 16.27 -20.46 8.04
C THR A 171 17.24 -19.77 7.10
N SER A 172 16.90 -18.55 6.70
CA SER A 172 17.80 -17.71 5.91
C SER A 172 18.32 -16.56 6.76
N ALA A 173 19.58 -16.18 6.53
CA ALA A 173 20.13 -14.98 7.16
C ALA A 173 19.33 -13.72 6.76
N PRO A 174 19.31 -12.69 7.62
CA PRO A 174 18.74 -11.39 7.25
C PRO A 174 19.37 -10.88 5.95
N LYS A 175 18.57 -10.21 5.13
CA LYS A 175 19.07 -9.63 3.88
C LYS A 175 20.07 -8.52 4.18
N ARG A 176 21.14 -8.45 3.40
CA ARG A 176 22.09 -7.33 3.46
C ARG A 176 21.38 -6.03 3.09
N TYR A 177 21.79 -4.93 3.70
CA TYR A 177 21.31 -3.61 3.37
C TYR A 177 21.72 -3.23 1.94
N ASN A 178 20.80 -2.62 1.22
CA ASN A 178 21.09 -1.79 0.07
C ASN A 178 20.94 -0.31 0.47
N SER A 179 21.29 0.63 -0.41
CA SER A 179 21.25 2.07 -0.10
C SER A 179 19.89 2.52 0.46
N GLY A 180 18.78 2.07 -0.15
CA GLY A 180 17.44 2.44 0.30
C GLY A 180 17.06 1.82 1.65
N SER A 181 17.34 0.53 1.84
CA SER A 181 17.03 -0.14 3.12
C SER A 181 17.92 0.34 4.26
N LEU A 182 19.16 0.77 3.96
CA LEU A 182 20.05 1.37 4.97
C LEU A 182 19.51 2.73 5.44
N ILE A 183 19.06 3.58 4.54
CA ILE A 183 18.44 4.87 4.90
C ILE A 183 17.23 4.64 5.79
N LEU A 184 16.36 3.71 5.44
CA LEU A 184 15.19 3.37 6.26
C LEU A 184 15.57 2.81 7.65
N ALA A 185 16.63 2.00 7.71
CA ALA A 185 17.13 1.50 8.99
C ALA A 185 17.71 2.61 9.87
N MET A 186 18.39 3.58 9.26
CA MET A 186 18.90 4.76 9.98
C MET A 186 17.76 5.67 10.48
N GLU A 187 16.72 5.88 9.69
CA GLU A 187 15.52 6.62 10.12
C GLU A 187 14.81 5.96 11.30
N ASN A 188 14.91 4.64 11.43
CA ASN A 188 14.24 3.85 12.45
C ASN A 188 15.25 3.14 13.39
N ALA A 189 16.42 3.72 13.58
CA ALA A 189 17.52 3.10 14.33
C ALA A 189 17.10 2.65 15.74
N GLY A 190 16.26 3.40 16.43
CA GLY A 190 15.74 3.02 17.73
C GLY A 190 14.99 1.69 17.77
N GLN A 191 14.37 1.27 16.66
CA GLN A 191 13.66 -0.02 16.58
C GLN A 191 14.60 -1.22 16.49
N LEU A 192 15.87 -0.98 16.15
CA LEU A 192 16.92 -2.01 16.03
C LEU A 192 17.71 -2.19 17.32
N ILE A 193 17.47 -1.34 18.33
CA ILE A 193 18.12 -1.40 19.63
C ILE A 193 17.30 -2.34 20.52
N GLU A 194 17.90 -3.44 20.94
CA GLU A 194 17.27 -4.45 21.82
C GLU A 194 17.10 -3.93 23.25
N ASP A 195 17.99 -3.07 23.69
CA ASP A 195 17.97 -2.45 25.00
C ASP A 195 16.92 -1.33 25.04
N GLU A 196 15.89 -1.49 25.89
CA GLU A 196 14.80 -0.53 26.03
C GLU A 196 15.25 0.81 26.58
N ASP A 197 16.30 0.84 27.42
CA ASP A 197 16.83 2.07 28.02
C ASP A 197 17.65 2.91 27.02
N LEU A 198 18.13 2.28 25.93
CA LEU A 198 18.86 2.96 24.85
C LEU A 198 17.98 3.31 23.64
N ARG A 199 16.72 2.91 23.64
CA ARG A 199 15.76 3.16 22.55
C ARG A 199 15.07 4.50 22.69
#